data_3b6678b4c2a7f25d86ae210d0b87630f
#
_entry.id   3b6678b4c2a7f25d86ae210d0b87630f
#
_cell.length_a   1.000
_cell.length_b   1.000
_cell.length_c   1.000
_cell.angle_alpha   90.00
_cell.angle_beta   90.00
_cell.angle_gamma   90.00
#
_symmetry.space_group_name_H-M   'P 1'
#
loop_
_entity.id
_entity.type
_entity.pdbx_description
1 polymer ?
#
loop_
_entity_poly.entity_id
_entity_poly.type
_entity_poly.pdbx_seq_one_letter_code
_entity_poly.pdbx_strand_id
1 'polypeptide(L)'
;MATAMDHPQGKDFTDLATLQLAYDRLLHQAQHQAAFLGTASHELRSPINQIISLHQLILEDLCEDPAEEREFIAQANQTIQTVLKNLDLLITLSKLDIGTLQPQPQPILLAPLLTRVQRLVQMQCVNRHCRFSLGPVEPSLSVQTDTAWLEQVLVMRIEAALAQGSPQISLTVADDAAASDVVIHLGANPGEAPDSAVAALSPEFRYQLATRLLLHVGATLERLGTAASPNSHLGLRLPRPASQELLPRNR
;
A
#
# COMPACT_ATOMS: atom_id res chain seq x y z
N MET A 1 16.87 55.67 -42.83
CA MET A 1 17.46 54.61 -42.04
C MET A 1 16.75 54.61 -40.68
N ALA A 2 15.77 53.74 -40.54
CA ALA A 2 15.04 53.56 -39.28
C ALA A 2 15.42 52.16 -38.73
N THR A 3 16.14 52.19 -37.62
CA THR A 3 16.58 51.00 -36.89
C THR A 3 15.40 50.45 -36.10
N ALA A 4 14.94 49.27 -36.46
CA ALA A 4 13.94 48.55 -35.69
C ALA A 4 14.54 48.12 -34.34
N MET A 5 13.97 48.59 -33.23
CA MET A 5 14.19 48.07 -31.90
C MET A 5 13.52 46.72 -31.76
N ASP A 6 14.32 45.70 -31.70
CA ASP A 6 13.90 44.34 -31.37
C ASP A 6 13.51 44.30 -29.88
N HIS A 7 12.23 43.99 -29.61
CA HIS A 7 11.70 43.92 -28.26
C HIS A 7 11.83 42.45 -27.73
N PRO A 8 12.57 42.16 -26.69
CA PRO A 8 12.70 40.84 -26.10
C PRO A 8 11.57 40.55 -25.09
N GLN A 9 10.29 40.63 -25.51
CA GLN A 9 9.16 40.42 -24.59
C GLN A 9 8.58 39.01 -24.60
N GLY A 10 9.05 38.09 -25.46
CA GLY A 10 8.47 36.77 -25.60
C GLY A 10 9.01 35.66 -24.67
N LYS A 11 10.23 35.84 -24.15
CA LYS A 11 10.89 34.81 -23.34
C LYS A 11 10.54 34.89 -21.84
N ASP A 12 10.35 36.07 -21.30
CA ASP A 12 10.12 36.26 -19.87
C ASP A 12 8.77 35.77 -19.39
N PHE A 13 7.72 35.84 -20.19
CA PHE A 13 6.37 35.33 -19.82
C PHE A 13 6.29 33.80 -19.80
N THR A 14 7.03 33.11 -20.64
CA THR A 14 7.09 31.64 -20.66
C THR A 14 7.82 31.13 -19.41
N ASP A 15 8.88 31.79 -19.00
CA ASP A 15 9.65 31.46 -17.79
C ASP A 15 8.85 31.73 -16.52
N LEU A 16 8.09 32.83 -16.44
CA LEU A 16 7.22 33.15 -15.31
C LEU A 16 6.08 32.14 -15.15
N ALA A 17 5.40 31.78 -16.25
CA ALA A 17 4.32 30.79 -16.22
C ALA A 17 4.85 29.39 -15.83
N THR A 18 6.02 29.03 -16.32
CA THR A 18 6.69 27.75 -15.96
C THR A 18 7.09 27.73 -14.49
N LEU A 19 7.63 28.86 -13.98
CA LEU A 19 8.00 29.02 -12.57
C LEU A 19 6.75 28.94 -11.67
N GLN A 20 5.67 29.59 -12.08
CA GLN A 20 4.42 29.60 -11.33
C GLN A 20 3.80 28.19 -11.28
N LEU A 21 3.81 27.46 -12.41
CA LEU A 21 3.36 26.06 -12.45
C LEU A 21 4.22 25.15 -11.56
N ALA A 22 5.55 25.36 -11.56
CA ALA A 22 6.46 24.60 -10.69
C ALA A 22 6.20 24.92 -9.20
N TYR A 23 5.99 26.19 -8.86
CA TYR A 23 5.65 26.62 -7.51
C TYR A 23 4.33 26.02 -7.03
N ASP A 24 3.28 26.06 -7.86
CA ASP A 24 1.97 25.49 -7.54
C ASP A 24 2.08 23.97 -7.32
N ARG A 25 2.85 23.27 -8.15
CA ARG A 25 3.12 21.82 -7.96
C ARG A 25 3.83 21.55 -6.63
N LEU A 26 4.84 22.31 -6.29
CA LEU A 26 5.56 22.17 -5.01
C LEU A 26 4.65 22.46 -3.81
N LEU A 27 3.81 23.50 -3.92
CA LEU A 27 2.85 23.84 -2.87
C LEU A 27 1.82 22.71 -2.66
N HIS A 28 1.25 22.20 -3.75
CA HIS A 28 0.35 21.05 -3.69
C HIS A 28 1.03 19.82 -3.09
N GLN A 29 2.27 19.52 -3.50
CA GLN A 29 3.03 18.41 -2.94
C GLN A 29 3.25 18.55 -1.43
N ALA A 30 3.64 19.76 -0.98
CA ALA A 30 3.83 20.04 0.44
C ALA A 30 2.52 19.92 1.24
N GLN A 31 1.39 20.40 0.71
CA GLN A 31 0.08 20.27 1.33
C GLN A 31 -0.35 18.79 1.43
N HIS A 32 -0.16 18.01 0.38
CA HIS A 32 -0.46 16.56 0.39
C HIS A 32 0.41 15.82 1.40
N GLN A 33 1.68 16.20 1.52
CA GLN A 33 2.59 15.60 2.50
C GLN A 33 2.18 15.96 3.94
N ALA A 34 1.82 17.22 4.20
CA ALA A 34 1.34 17.65 5.50
C ALA A 34 0.03 16.96 5.90
N ALA A 35 -0.94 16.86 4.99
CA ALA A 35 -2.20 16.15 5.21
C ALA A 35 -1.97 14.66 5.51
N PHE A 36 -1.06 14.02 4.78
CA PHE A 36 -0.69 12.62 5.00
C PHE A 36 -0.05 12.41 6.39
N LEU A 37 0.88 13.28 6.81
CA LEU A 37 1.49 13.20 8.15
C LEU A 37 0.46 13.43 9.25
N GLY A 38 -0.51 14.31 9.05
CA GLY A 38 -1.63 14.51 9.95
C GLY A 38 -2.46 13.23 10.12
N THR A 39 -2.83 12.59 9.01
CA THR A 39 -3.55 11.30 9.03
C THR A 39 -2.72 10.21 9.69
N ALA A 40 -1.43 10.08 9.35
CA ALA A 40 -0.53 9.11 9.95
C ALA A 40 -0.44 9.27 11.47
N SER A 41 -0.37 10.52 11.95
CA SER A 41 -0.35 10.82 13.39
C SER A 41 -1.63 10.39 14.10
N HIS A 42 -2.79 10.55 13.47
CA HIS A 42 -4.05 10.06 13.99
C HIS A 42 -4.13 8.54 14.02
N GLU A 43 -3.68 7.88 12.97
CA GLU A 43 -3.65 6.42 12.85
C GLU A 43 -2.72 5.75 13.87
N LEU A 44 -1.62 6.40 14.22
CA LEU A 44 -0.71 5.89 15.24
C LEU A 44 -1.18 6.17 16.67
N ARG A 45 -1.98 7.21 16.89
CA ARG A 45 -2.49 7.56 18.22
C ARG A 45 -3.41 6.48 18.79
N SER A 46 -4.26 5.89 17.96
CA SER A 46 -5.21 4.85 18.39
C SER A 46 -4.51 3.64 19.02
N PRO A 47 -3.56 2.96 18.34
CA PRO A 47 -2.84 1.83 18.93
C PRO A 47 -1.99 2.23 20.16
N ILE A 48 -1.42 3.43 20.18
CA ILE A 48 -0.67 3.91 21.34
C ILE A 48 -1.60 4.07 22.55
N ASN A 49 -2.79 4.65 22.36
CA ASN A 49 -3.78 4.76 23.44
C ASN A 49 -4.24 3.38 23.94
N GLN A 50 -4.40 2.40 23.04
CA GLN A 50 -4.70 1.02 23.44
C GLN A 50 -3.61 0.43 24.34
N ILE A 51 -2.33 0.60 23.99
CA ILE A 51 -1.20 0.16 24.82
C ILE A 51 -1.25 0.81 26.19
N ILE A 52 -1.48 2.13 26.23
CA ILE A 52 -1.59 2.89 27.49
C ILE A 52 -2.74 2.34 28.34
N SER A 53 -3.93 2.11 27.75
CA SER A 53 -5.09 1.59 28.47
C SER A 53 -4.84 0.20 29.04
N LEU A 54 -4.24 -0.71 28.28
CA LEU A 54 -3.88 -2.06 28.76
C LEU A 54 -2.90 -1.98 29.95
N HIS A 55 -1.89 -1.11 29.88
CA HIS A 55 -0.96 -0.91 31.00
C HIS A 55 -1.64 -0.28 32.21
N GLN A 56 -2.59 0.65 32.03
CA GLN A 56 -3.35 1.24 33.14
C GLN A 56 -4.19 0.20 33.88
N LEU A 57 -4.87 -0.70 33.15
CA LEU A 57 -5.63 -1.79 33.77
C LEU A 57 -4.74 -2.67 34.66
N ILE A 58 -3.52 -2.97 34.22
CA ILE A 58 -2.55 -3.75 35.00
C ILE A 58 -2.06 -2.95 36.24
N LEU A 59 -1.71 -1.66 36.06
CA LEU A 59 -1.15 -0.82 37.12
C LEU A 59 -2.16 -0.48 38.22
N GLU A 60 -3.46 -0.47 37.87
CA GLU A 60 -4.57 -0.18 38.80
C GLU A 60 -5.14 -1.46 39.43
N ASP A 61 -4.47 -2.63 39.25
CA ASP A 61 -4.90 -3.93 39.75
C ASP A 61 -6.36 -4.29 39.34
N LEU A 62 -6.74 -3.91 38.10
CA LEU A 62 -8.08 -4.16 37.53
C LEU A 62 -8.18 -5.48 36.77
N CYS A 63 -7.13 -6.31 36.76
CA CYS A 63 -7.13 -7.63 36.18
C CYS A 63 -7.85 -8.62 37.11
N GLU A 64 -8.69 -9.49 36.56
CA GLU A 64 -9.41 -10.51 37.36
C GLU A 64 -8.48 -11.55 37.94
N ASP A 65 -7.44 -11.91 37.16
CA ASP A 65 -6.44 -12.89 37.60
C ASP A 65 -5.08 -12.69 36.89
N PRO A 66 -4.00 -13.39 37.33
CA PRO A 66 -2.70 -13.31 36.68
C PRO A 66 -2.65 -13.82 35.24
N ALA A 67 -3.64 -14.56 34.78
CA ALA A 67 -3.73 -15.01 33.38
C ALA A 67 -4.18 -13.87 32.49
N GLU A 68 -5.17 -13.08 32.91
CA GLU A 68 -5.64 -11.87 32.25
C GLU A 68 -4.55 -10.79 32.17
N GLU A 69 -3.79 -10.60 33.26
CA GLU A 69 -2.62 -9.70 33.25
C GLU A 69 -1.62 -10.08 32.15
N ARG A 70 -1.30 -11.37 32.03
CA ARG A 70 -0.40 -11.88 30.97
C ARG A 70 -0.99 -11.67 29.58
N GLU A 71 -2.29 -11.82 29.43
CA GLU A 71 -2.98 -11.59 28.17
C GLU A 71 -2.89 -10.11 27.77
N PHE A 72 -3.10 -9.17 28.70
CA PHE A 72 -2.98 -7.73 28.44
C PHE A 72 -1.54 -7.35 28.07
N ILE A 73 -0.54 -7.92 28.73
CA ILE A 73 0.87 -7.74 28.36
C ILE A 73 1.13 -8.28 26.95
N ALA A 74 0.60 -9.44 26.60
CA ALA A 74 0.75 -10.03 25.26
C ALA A 74 0.09 -9.16 24.18
N GLN A 75 -1.12 -8.66 24.44
CA GLN A 75 -1.83 -7.75 23.54
C GLN A 75 -1.08 -6.42 23.37
N ALA A 76 -0.59 -5.82 24.44
CA ALA A 76 0.23 -4.60 24.39
C ALA A 76 1.47 -4.82 23.54
N ASN A 77 2.19 -5.91 23.75
CA ASN A 77 3.38 -6.28 22.96
C ASN A 77 3.06 -6.46 21.48
N GLN A 78 1.97 -7.15 21.14
CA GLN A 78 1.53 -7.33 19.76
C GLN A 78 1.18 -5.99 19.09
N THR A 79 0.53 -5.10 19.85
CA THR A 79 0.20 -3.74 19.38
C THR A 79 1.46 -2.92 19.13
N ILE A 80 2.47 -2.99 20.03
CA ILE A 80 3.77 -2.33 19.83
C ILE A 80 4.45 -2.80 18.55
N GLN A 81 4.48 -4.12 18.29
CA GLN A 81 5.05 -4.66 17.05
C GLN A 81 4.33 -4.15 15.80
N THR A 82 3.02 -3.99 15.87
CA THR A 82 2.23 -3.41 14.78
C THR A 82 2.56 -1.94 14.56
N VAL A 83 2.69 -1.15 15.63
CA VAL A 83 3.08 0.27 15.54
C VAL A 83 4.47 0.41 14.91
N LEU A 84 5.44 -0.41 15.31
CA LEU A 84 6.79 -0.39 14.74
C LEU A 84 6.79 -0.68 13.24
N LYS A 85 6.06 -1.72 12.80
CA LYS A 85 5.90 -2.03 11.35
C LYS A 85 5.28 -0.86 10.58
N ASN A 86 4.28 -0.20 11.16
CA ASN A 86 3.63 0.94 10.54
C ASN A 86 4.58 2.15 10.42
N LEU A 87 5.39 2.40 11.45
CA LEU A 87 6.42 3.44 11.43
C LEU A 87 7.49 3.16 10.36
N ASP A 88 7.98 1.93 10.26
CA ASP A 88 8.95 1.54 9.23
C ASP A 88 8.40 1.78 7.82
N LEU A 89 7.11 1.48 7.60
CA LEU A 89 6.44 1.74 6.34
C LEU A 89 6.35 3.24 6.04
N LEU A 90 6.00 4.07 7.02
CA LEU A 90 5.94 5.53 6.89
C LEU A 90 7.33 6.14 6.60
N ILE A 91 8.37 5.68 7.30
CA ILE A 91 9.75 6.09 7.07
C ILE A 91 10.18 5.71 5.64
N THR A 92 9.85 4.53 5.21
CA THR A 92 10.15 4.03 3.87
C THR A 92 9.47 4.88 2.80
N LEU A 93 8.18 5.18 2.97
CA LEU A 93 7.46 6.04 2.06
C LEU A 93 8.04 7.47 2.03
N SER A 94 8.40 8.01 3.19
CA SER A 94 9.08 9.31 3.25
C SER A 94 10.40 9.31 2.48
N LYS A 95 11.20 8.24 2.58
CA LYS A 95 12.45 8.09 1.82
C LYS A 95 12.21 8.01 0.31
N LEU A 96 11.12 7.36 -0.13
CA LEU A 96 10.71 7.33 -1.53
C LEU A 96 10.29 8.71 -2.03
N ASP A 97 9.46 9.42 -1.26
CA ASP A 97 8.95 10.76 -1.61
C ASP A 97 10.07 11.79 -1.80
N ILE A 98 11.13 11.73 -0.97
CA ILE A 98 12.31 12.62 -1.07
C ILE A 98 13.41 12.08 -2.01
N GLY A 99 13.21 10.89 -2.60
CA GLY A 99 14.13 10.29 -3.57
C GLY A 99 15.43 9.71 -2.98
N THR A 100 15.54 9.59 -1.63
CA THR A 100 16.70 8.93 -0.98
C THR A 100 16.64 7.41 -1.09
N LEU A 101 15.47 6.87 -1.34
CA LEU A 101 15.23 5.48 -1.69
C LEU A 101 14.58 5.44 -3.07
N GLN A 102 15.13 4.69 -3.99
CA GLN A 102 14.58 4.56 -5.34
C GLN A 102 14.19 3.12 -5.60
N PRO A 103 12.94 2.87 -6.05
CA PRO A 103 12.55 1.55 -6.53
C PRO A 103 13.41 1.13 -7.71
N GLN A 104 13.59 -0.17 -7.86
CA GLN A 104 14.31 -0.77 -8.98
C GLN A 104 13.33 -1.59 -9.82
N PRO A 105 12.50 -0.95 -10.68
CA PRO A 105 11.57 -1.67 -11.52
C PRO A 105 12.31 -2.53 -12.54
N GLN A 106 11.98 -3.81 -12.57
CA GLN A 106 12.54 -4.79 -13.49
C GLN A 106 11.45 -5.71 -14.03
N PRO A 107 11.66 -6.37 -15.17
CA PRO A 107 10.72 -7.38 -15.65
C PRO A 107 10.68 -8.55 -14.68
N ILE A 108 9.51 -8.86 -14.14
CA ILE A 108 9.29 -9.98 -13.22
C ILE A 108 8.15 -10.86 -13.69
N LEU A 109 8.27 -12.17 -13.48
CA LEU A 109 7.18 -13.11 -13.72
C LEU A 109 6.18 -13.05 -12.58
N LEU A 110 4.89 -12.92 -12.89
CA LEU A 110 3.84 -12.79 -11.88
C LEU A 110 3.56 -14.10 -11.16
N ALA A 111 3.58 -15.24 -11.83
CA ALA A 111 3.22 -16.52 -11.23
C ALA A 111 4.09 -16.87 -10.01
N PRO A 112 5.44 -16.79 -10.04
CA PRO A 112 6.29 -17.03 -8.89
C PRO A 112 6.03 -16.04 -7.75
N LEU A 113 5.85 -14.75 -8.07
CA LEU A 113 5.60 -13.71 -7.08
C LEU A 113 4.29 -13.94 -6.34
N LEU A 114 3.18 -14.19 -7.06
CA LEU A 114 1.88 -14.42 -6.44
C LEU A 114 1.85 -15.70 -5.62
N THR A 115 2.57 -16.76 -6.06
CA THR A 115 2.77 -17.98 -5.27
C THR A 115 3.52 -17.70 -3.97
N ARG A 116 4.52 -16.81 -4.00
CA ARG A 116 5.25 -16.39 -2.80
C ARG A 116 4.35 -15.59 -1.86
N VAL A 117 3.56 -14.63 -2.36
CA VAL A 117 2.57 -13.89 -1.58
C VAL A 117 1.58 -14.85 -0.91
N GLN A 118 1.05 -15.85 -1.64
CA GLN A 118 0.16 -16.87 -1.07
C GLN A 118 0.81 -17.57 0.13
N ARG A 119 2.07 -17.99 0.03
CA ARG A 119 2.78 -18.66 1.13
C ARG A 119 2.95 -17.75 2.35
N LEU A 120 3.24 -16.47 2.14
CA LEU A 120 3.43 -15.49 3.23
C LEU A 120 2.14 -15.27 4.04
N VAL A 121 0.98 -15.27 3.38
CA VAL A 121 -0.29 -15.00 4.06
C VAL A 121 -1.02 -16.27 4.50
N GLN A 122 -0.58 -17.44 4.07
CA GLN A 122 -1.30 -18.72 4.29
C GLN A 122 -1.58 -18.98 5.77
N MET A 123 -0.58 -18.85 6.64
CA MET A 123 -0.74 -19.10 8.08
C MET A 123 -1.72 -18.11 8.71
N GLN A 124 -1.67 -16.85 8.30
CA GLN A 124 -2.59 -15.83 8.81
C GLN A 124 -4.04 -16.13 8.36
N CYS A 125 -4.22 -16.58 7.11
CA CYS A 125 -5.53 -16.97 6.60
C CYS A 125 -6.09 -18.17 7.38
N VAL A 126 -5.26 -19.21 7.64
CA VAL A 126 -5.67 -20.38 8.42
C VAL A 126 -6.08 -19.97 9.85
N ASN A 127 -5.29 -19.17 10.52
CA ASN A 127 -5.55 -18.71 11.90
C ASN A 127 -6.84 -17.87 12.02
N ARG A 128 -7.27 -17.24 10.94
CA ARG A 128 -8.47 -16.40 10.88
C ARG A 128 -9.64 -17.08 10.14
N HIS A 129 -9.54 -18.39 9.90
CA HIS A 129 -10.55 -19.17 9.16
C HIS A 129 -10.96 -18.57 7.81
N CYS A 130 -10.02 -17.86 7.15
CA CYS A 130 -10.22 -17.23 5.86
C CYS A 130 -9.75 -18.14 4.74
N ARG A 131 -10.60 -18.33 3.72
CA ARG A 131 -10.24 -19.07 2.51
C ARG A 131 -9.51 -18.14 1.54
N PHE A 132 -8.22 -18.41 1.33
CA PHE A 132 -7.46 -17.70 0.31
C PHE A 132 -7.40 -18.53 -0.98
N SER A 133 -7.66 -17.89 -2.13
CA SER A 133 -7.58 -18.52 -3.45
C SER A 133 -6.75 -17.67 -4.42
N LEU A 134 -5.82 -18.34 -5.12
CA LEU A 134 -5.08 -17.77 -6.24
C LEU A 134 -5.63 -18.35 -7.54
N GLY A 135 -6.14 -17.51 -8.43
CA GLY A 135 -6.59 -17.90 -9.75
C GLY A 135 -5.43 -18.34 -10.67
N PRO A 136 -5.75 -18.92 -11.82
CA PRO A 136 -4.73 -19.31 -12.79
C PRO A 136 -3.96 -18.07 -13.26
N VAL A 137 -2.64 -18.21 -13.36
CA VAL A 137 -1.73 -17.16 -13.84
C VAL A 137 -0.90 -17.75 -14.98
N GLU A 138 -0.89 -17.07 -16.11
CA GLU A 138 -0.07 -17.48 -17.25
C GLU A 138 1.42 -17.48 -16.84
N PRO A 139 2.16 -18.62 -16.97
CA PRO A 139 3.55 -18.71 -16.49
C PRO A 139 4.51 -17.72 -17.15
N SER A 140 4.22 -17.31 -18.38
CA SER A 140 5.03 -16.36 -19.16
C SER A 140 4.68 -14.90 -18.90
N LEU A 141 3.60 -14.63 -18.16
CA LEU A 141 3.12 -13.28 -17.91
C LEU A 141 4.08 -12.51 -17.02
N SER A 142 4.61 -11.42 -17.56
CA SER A 142 5.57 -10.55 -16.88
C SER A 142 5.06 -9.10 -16.81
N VAL A 143 5.51 -8.40 -15.77
CA VAL A 143 5.22 -6.99 -15.52
C VAL A 143 6.50 -6.24 -15.18
N GLN A 144 6.52 -4.93 -15.45
CA GLN A 144 7.63 -4.05 -15.10
C GLN A 144 7.35 -3.44 -13.74
N THR A 145 8.03 -3.91 -12.68
CA THR A 145 7.83 -3.39 -11.31
C THR A 145 8.99 -3.80 -10.40
N ASP A 146 8.99 -3.26 -9.18
CA ASP A 146 9.88 -3.71 -8.11
C ASP A 146 9.21 -4.85 -7.34
N THR A 147 9.89 -6.00 -7.27
CA THR A 147 9.37 -7.23 -6.63
C THR A 147 9.01 -7.02 -5.17
N ALA A 148 9.89 -6.35 -4.41
CA ALA A 148 9.71 -6.16 -2.97
C ALA A 148 8.51 -5.26 -2.68
N TRP A 149 8.35 -4.19 -3.45
CA TRP A 149 7.23 -3.25 -3.28
C TRP A 149 5.90 -3.85 -3.67
N LEU A 150 5.84 -4.58 -4.79
CA LEU A 150 4.59 -5.24 -5.18
C LEU A 150 4.19 -6.31 -4.16
N GLU A 151 5.14 -7.12 -3.69
CA GLU A 151 4.89 -8.11 -2.63
C GLU A 151 4.36 -7.43 -1.36
N GLN A 152 5.02 -6.37 -0.90
CA GLN A 152 4.62 -5.59 0.28
C GLN A 152 3.19 -5.05 0.17
N VAL A 153 2.83 -4.47 -0.97
CA VAL A 153 1.47 -3.94 -1.19
C VAL A 153 0.44 -5.05 -1.19
N LEU A 154 0.70 -6.17 -1.87
CA LEU A 154 -0.24 -7.30 -1.90
C LEU A 154 -0.47 -7.89 -0.52
N VAL A 155 0.61 -8.14 0.24
CA VAL A 155 0.51 -8.64 1.62
C VAL A 155 -0.27 -7.66 2.50
N MET A 156 0.07 -6.37 2.48
CA MET A 156 -0.63 -5.34 3.26
C MET A 156 -2.13 -5.27 2.92
N ARG A 157 -2.51 -5.45 1.66
CA ARG A 157 -3.92 -5.44 1.25
C ARG A 157 -4.67 -6.69 1.69
N ILE A 158 -4.03 -7.85 1.64
CA ILE A 158 -4.58 -9.11 2.15
C ILE A 158 -4.75 -9.04 3.67
N GLU A 159 -3.74 -8.55 4.40
CA GLU A 159 -3.82 -8.34 5.85
C GLU A 159 -4.93 -7.35 6.24
N ALA A 160 -5.17 -6.33 5.41
CA ALA A 160 -6.28 -5.41 5.62
C ALA A 160 -7.65 -6.11 5.51
N ALA A 161 -7.82 -6.98 4.52
CA ALA A 161 -9.04 -7.76 4.35
C ALA A 161 -9.25 -8.77 5.49
N LEU A 162 -8.16 -9.43 5.92
CA LEU A 162 -8.20 -10.33 7.09
C LEU A 162 -8.57 -9.59 8.38
N ALA A 163 -8.08 -8.36 8.58
CA ALA A 163 -8.43 -7.54 9.74
C ALA A 163 -9.89 -7.10 9.74
N GLN A 164 -10.53 -7.03 8.57
CA GLN A 164 -11.96 -6.77 8.40
C GLN A 164 -12.83 -8.04 8.53
N GLY A 165 -12.25 -9.17 8.93
CA GLY A 165 -12.98 -10.42 9.10
C GLY A 165 -13.41 -11.08 7.80
N SER A 166 -12.78 -10.78 6.68
CA SER A 166 -13.16 -11.39 5.39
C SER A 166 -13.06 -12.92 5.44
N PRO A 167 -14.16 -13.65 5.21
CA PRO A 167 -14.13 -15.12 5.22
C PRO A 167 -13.48 -15.71 3.97
N GLN A 168 -13.37 -14.91 2.91
CA GLN A 168 -12.79 -15.32 1.65
C GLN A 168 -12.05 -14.17 0.97
N ILE A 169 -10.84 -14.46 0.50
CA ILE A 169 -10.01 -13.55 -0.28
C ILE A 169 -9.58 -14.27 -1.55
N SER A 170 -9.67 -13.58 -2.69
CA SER A 170 -9.24 -14.10 -3.99
C SER A 170 -8.26 -13.15 -4.66
N LEU A 171 -7.21 -13.71 -5.26
CA LEU A 171 -6.35 -13.01 -6.21
C LEU A 171 -6.55 -13.62 -7.59
N THR A 172 -6.89 -12.80 -8.56
CA THR A 172 -6.97 -13.20 -9.97
C THR A 172 -6.22 -12.22 -10.83
N VAL A 173 -5.73 -12.68 -11.97
CA VAL A 173 -5.00 -11.85 -12.92
C VAL A 173 -5.81 -11.77 -14.19
N ALA A 174 -6.08 -10.55 -14.65
CA ALA A 174 -6.65 -10.28 -15.96
C ALA A 174 -5.55 -9.71 -16.86
N ASP A 175 -5.37 -10.38 -17.98
CA ASP A 175 -4.50 -9.91 -19.05
C ASP A 175 -5.35 -9.10 -20.03
N ASP A 176 -5.29 -7.78 -19.94
CA ASP A 176 -5.92 -6.90 -20.91
C ASP A 176 -4.95 -6.71 -22.09
N ALA A 177 -5.03 -7.62 -23.05
CA ALA A 177 -4.18 -7.58 -24.25
C ALA A 177 -4.40 -6.29 -25.09
N ALA A 178 -5.52 -5.59 -24.91
CA ALA A 178 -5.81 -4.33 -25.59
C ALA A 178 -5.21 -3.12 -24.85
N ALA A 179 -5.09 -3.19 -23.52
CA ALA A 179 -4.38 -2.22 -22.71
C ALA A 179 -2.96 -2.76 -22.45
N SER A 180 -1.91 -1.95 -22.60
CA SER A 180 -0.51 -2.35 -22.35
C SER A 180 -0.23 -2.74 -20.89
N ASP A 181 -1.25 -3.08 -20.13
CA ASP A 181 -1.22 -3.30 -18.69
C ASP A 181 -1.72 -4.69 -18.30
N VAL A 182 -1.27 -5.15 -17.15
CA VAL A 182 -1.77 -6.34 -16.47
C VAL A 182 -2.50 -5.91 -15.21
N VAL A 183 -3.69 -6.45 -14.96
CA VAL A 183 -4.49 -6.10 -13.79
C VAL A 183 -4.54 -7.29 -12.82
N ILE A 184 -4.08 -7.08 -11.59
CA ILE A 184 -4.29 -8.01 -10.49
C ILE A 184 -5.54 -7.58 -9.74
N HIS A 185 -6.56 -8.43 -9.72
CA HIS A 185 -7.77 -8.24 -8.95
C HIS A 185 -7.64 -8.90 -7.59
N LEU A 186 -7.83 -8.12 -6.54
CA LEU A 186 -7.98 -8.61 -5.19
C LEU A 186 -9.45 -8.47 -4.78
N GLY A 187 -10.13 -9.59 -4.63
CA GLY A 187 -11.50 -9.67 -4.14
C GLY A 187 -11.50 -10.13 -2.69
N ALA A 188 -12.26 -9.44 -1.84
CA ALA A 188 -12.46 -9.80 -0.44
C ALA A 188 -13.94 -9.67 -0.09
N ASN A 189 -14.55 -10.76 0.38
CA ASN A 189 -15.93 -10.70 0.83
C ASN A 189 -15.98 -9.92 2.15
N PRO A 190 -16.98 -9.03 2.35
CA PRO A 190 -17.16 -8.37 3.62
C PRO A 190 -17.45 -9.40 4.72
N GLY A 191 -16.86 -9.21 5.89
CA GLY A 191 -17.05 -10.03 7.07
C GLY A 191 -17.22 -9.14 8.30
N GLU A 192 -17.47 -9.77 9.44
CA GLU A 192 -17.49 -9.09 10.72
C GLU A 192 -16.06 -8.98 11.26
N ALA A 193 -15.63 -7.78 11.56
CA ALA A 193 -14.33 -7.58 12.19
C ALA A 193 -14.35 -8.24 13.59
N PRO A 194 -13.31 -9.01 13.96
CA PRO A 194 -13.25 -9.59 15.30
C PRO A 194 -13.13 -8.50 16.36
N ASP A 195 -13.83 -8.65 17.49
CA ASP A 195 -13.82 -7.71 18.62
C ASP A 195 -12.39 -7.47 19.16
N SER A 196 -11.50 -8.44 19.01
CA SER A 196 -10.10 -8.37 19.41
C SER A 196 -9.16 -7.87 18.30
N ALA A 197 -9.65 -7.12 17.33
CA ALA A 197 -8.79 -6.59 16.27
C ALA A 197 -7.73 -5.68 16.89
N VAL A 198 -6.51 -6.21 17.05
CA VAL A 198 -5.32 -5.43 17.40
C VAL A 198 -5.30 -4.20 16.50
N ALA A 199 -5.08 -3.03 17.09
CA ALA A 199 -5.16 -1.71 16.47
C ALA A 199 -4.41 -1.63 15.14
N ALA A 200 -5.07 -2.06 14.10
CA ALA A 200 -4.57 -1.99 12.74
C ALA A 200 -4.86 -0.60 12.18
N LEU A 201 -4.00 -0.11 11.28
CA LEU A 201 -4.29 1.10 10.51
C LEU A 201 -5.65 0.98 9.85
N SER A 202 -6.37 2.09 9.75
CA SER A 202 -7.68 2.11 9.08
C SER A 202 -7.59 1.59 7.64
N PRO A 203 -8.65 0.98 7.11
CA PRO A 203 -8.68 0.50 5.73
C PRO A 203 -8.40 1.60 4.71
N GLU A 204 -8.86 2.82 5.00
CA GLU A 204 -8.64 3.99 4.17
C GLU A 204 -7.16 4.40 4.14
N PHE A 205 -6.52 4.46 5.31
CA PHE A 205 -5.11 4.83 5.38
C PHE A 205 -4.21 3.77 4.73
N ARG A 206 -4.52 2.48 4.91
CA ARG A 206 -3.83 1.40 4.19
C ARG A 206 -4.00 1.49 2.67
N TYR A 207 -5.17 1.94 2.21
CA TYR A 207 -5.38 2.19 0.79
C TYR A 207 -4.50 3.34 0.29
N GLN A 208 -4.43 4.45 1.03
CA GLN A 208 -3.57 5.59 0.70
C GLN A 208 -2.09 5.19 0.67
N LEU A 209 -1.62 4.43 1.66
CA LEU A 209 -0.25 3.89 1.69
C LEU A 209 0.05 3.04 0.46
N ALA A 210 -0.84 2.08 0.14
CA ALA A 210 -0.68 1.22 -1.03
C ALA A 210 -0.63 2.02 -2.33
N THR A 211 -1.52 2.99 -2.49
CA THR A 211 -1.57 3.86 -3.67
C THR A 211 -0.27 4.64 -3.85
N ARG A 212 0.26 5.22 -2.76
CA ARG A 212 1.53 5.97 -2.82
C ARG A 212 2.71 5.08 -3.15
N LEU A 213 2.81 3.90 -2.54
CA LEU A 213 3.87 2.94 -2.84
C LEU A 213 3.84 2.50 -4.32
N LEU A 214 2.65 2.22 -4.84
CA LEU A 214 2.48 1.79 -6.23
C LEU A 214 2.83 2.88 -7.24
N LEU A 215 2.52 4.15 -6.94
CA LEU A 215 2.90 5.27 -7.81
C LEU A 215 4.42 5.34 -8.04
N HIS A 216 5.23 5.03 -7.04
CA HIS A 216 6.69 5.01 -7.16
C HIS A 216 7.23 3.89 -8.06
N VAL A 217 6.45 2.83 -8.28
CA VAL A 217 6.81 1.71 -9.17
C VAL A 217 6.07 1.74 -10.51
N GLY A 218 5.42 2.85 -10.83
CA GLY A 218 4.68 3.02 -12.09
C GLY A 218 3.38 2.24 -12.16
N ALA A 219 2.83 1.81 -11.03
CA ALA A 219 1.59 1.07 -10.93
C ALA A 219 0.47 1.92 -10.31
N THR A 220 -0.78 1.54 -10.55
CA THR A 220 -1.95 2.23 -9.98
C THR A 220 -2.86 1.25 -9.25
N LEU A 221 -3.56 1.77 -8.23
CA LEU A 221 -4.54 1.03 -7.45
C LEU A 221 -5.91 1.65 -7.65
N GLU A 222 -6.86 0.86 -8.09
CA GLU A 222 -8.24 1.26 -8.35
C GLU A 222 -9.21 0.52 -7.43
N ARG A 223 -10.25 1.21 -6.98
CA ARG A 223 -11.36 0.60 -6.25
C ARG A 223 -12.41 0.13 -7.24
N LEU A 224 -12.67 -1.17 -7.26
CA LEU A 224 -13.68 -1.80 -8.09
C LEU A 224 -14.92 -2.21 -7.29
N GLY A 225 -14.90 -1.99 -5.96
CA GLY A 225 -15.98 -2.30 -5.05
C GLY A 225 -17.17 -1.34 -5.17
N THR A 226 -18.30 -1.75 -4.60
CA THR A 226 -19.51 -0.92 -4.52
C THR A 226 -19.37 0.21 -3.49
N ALA A 227 -20.25 1.22 -3.54
CA ALA A 227 -20.27 2.30 -2.55
C ALA A 227 -20.44 1.78 -1.10
N ALA A 228 -21.15 0.66 -0.91
CA ALA A 228 -21.33 0.02 0.41
C ALA A 228 -20.09 -0.74 0.91
N SER A 229 -19.21 -1.19 0.00
CA SER A 229 -17.99 -1.93 0.32
C SER A 229 -16.86 -1.55 -0.64
N PRO A 230 -16.31 -0.33 -0.54
CA PRO A 230 -15.38 0.21 -1.53
C PRO A 230 -14.04 -0.54 -1.58
N ASN A 231 -13.68 -1.23 -0.51
CA ASN A 231 -12.43 -1.98 -0.41
C ASN A 231 -12.58 -3.51 -0.67
N SER A 232 -13.80 -3.96 -1.02
CA SER A 232 -14.07 -5.39 -1.27
C SER A 232 -13.42 -5.89 -2.56
N HIS A 233 -13.26 -5.02 -3.54
CA HIS A 233 -12.62 -5.36 -4.81
C HIS A 233 -11.65 -4.26 -5.21
N LEU A 234 -10.40 -4.64 -5.44
CA LEU A 234 -9.34 -3.74 -5.85
C LEU A 234 -8.68 -4.26 -7.12
N GLY A 235 -8.34 -3.36 -8.02
CA GLY A 235 -7.55 -3.63 -9.21
C GLY A 235 -6.18 -2.96 -9.08
N LEU A 236 -5.10 -3.74 -9.16
CA LEU A 236 -3.75 -3.23 -9.30
C LEU A 236 -3.37 -3.31 -10.78
N ARG A 237 -3.19 -2.16 -11.38
CA ARG A 237 -2.76 -2.04 -12.78
C ARG A 237 -1.26 -1.88 -12.84
N LEU A 238 -0.60 -2.78 -13.56
CA LEU A 238 0.86 -2.88 -13.67
C LEU A 238 1.28 -2.75 -15.14
N PRO A 239 2.30 -1.94 -15.45
CA PRO A 239 2.80 -1.83 -16.81
C PRO A 239 3.49 -3.12 -17.26
N ARG A 240 3.37 -3.43 -18.54
CA ARG A 240 4.17 -4.50 -19.17
C ARG A 240 5.60 -4.04 -19.41
N PRO A 241 6.57 -4.97 -19.41
CA PRO A 241 7.92 -4.64 -19.83
C PRO A 241 7.91 -4.20 -21.31
N ALA A 242 8.71 -3.19 -21.63
CA ALA A 242 8.91 -2.80 -23.02
C ALA A 242 9.45 -3.99 -23.83
N SER A 243 8.94 -4.20 -25.04
CA SER A 243 9.09 -5.43 -25.86
C SER A 243 10.54 -5.85 -26.21
N GLN A 244 11.57 -5.23 -25.65
CA GLN A 244 12.98 -5.52 -25.93
C GLN A 244 13.77 -6.20 -24.82
N GLU A 245 13.20 -6.39 -23.62
CA GLU A 245 13.91 -7.07 -22.51
C GLU A 245 13.31 -8.44 -22.18
N LEU A 246 13.17 -9.29 -23.17
CA LEU A 246 12.95 -10.71 -22.90
C LEU A 246 14.21 -11.28 -22.25
N LEU A 247 14.08 -11.69 -20.99
CA LEU A 247 15.09 -12.35 -20.17
C LEU A 247 16.00 -13.28 -20.99
N PRO A 248 17.33 -13.32 -20.73
CA PRO A 248 18.19 -14.25 -21.38
C PRO A 248 17.71 -15.67 -21.08
N ARG A 249 17.42 -16.42 -22.12
CA ARG A 249 17.17 -17.87 -22.04
C ARG A 249 18.39 -18.50 -21.40
N ASN A 250 18.29 -18.90 -20.13
CA ASN A 250 19.29 -19.77 -19.53
C ASN A 250 19.34 -21.05 -20.34
N ARG A 251 20.51 -21.27 -20.98
CA ARG A 251 20.92 -22.56 -21.52
C ARG A 251 21.42 -23.46 -20.41
#